data_79a1408db1af77c4b30fd7229bbc8e0d
#
_entry.id   79a1408db1af77c4b30fd7229bbc8e0d
#
_cell.length_a   1.000
_cell.length_b   1.000
_cell.length_c   1.000
_cell.angle_alpha   90.00
_cell.angle_beta   90.00
_cell.angle_gamma   90.00
#
_symmetry.space_group_name_H-M   'P 1'
#
loop_
_entity.id
_entity.type
_entity.pdbx_description
1 polymer ?
#
loop_
_entity_poly.entity_id
_entity_poly.type
_entity_poly.pdbx_seq_one_letter_code
_entity_poly.pdbx_strand_id
1 'polypeptide(L)' 'MGFTSEEYSEELLYKSHSLGIKDELWKVVEQLRKDDPFLTIHEAIEKAYYTITN' A
#
# COMPACT_ATOMS: atom_id res chain seq x y z
N MET A 1 -15.37 15.55 1.78
CA MET A 1 -13.97 15.85 2.00
C MET A 1 -13.12 14.64 1.71
N GLY A 2 -12.22 14.71 0.77
CA GLY A 2 -11.38 13.58 0.41
C GLY A 2 -9.96 13.74 0.94
N PHE A 3 -9.33 12.62 1.20
CA PHE A 3 -7.91 12.62 1.44
C PHE A 3 -7.19 12.67 0.10
N THR A 4 -6.01 13.25 0.08
CA THR A 4 -5.14 13.10 -1.09
C THR A 4 -4.64 11.65 -1.12
N SER A 5 -4.17 11.19 -2.28
CA SER A 5 -3.61 9.84 -2.39
C SER A 5 -2.48 9.63 -1.39
N GLU A 6 -1.70 10.67 -1.17
CA GLU A 6 -0.57 10.65 -0.25
C GLU A 6 -1.03 10.44 1.19
N GLU A 7 -2.03 11.19 1.61
CA GLU A 7 -2.58 11.07 2.97
C GLU A 7 -3.22 9.71 3.18
N TYR A 8 -3.92 9.22 2.19
CA TYR A 8 -4.58 7.92 2.27
C TYR A 8 -3.55 6.79 2.38
N SER A 9 -2.50 6.84 1.58
CA SER A 9 -1.46 5.81 1.64
C SER A 9 -0.71 5.84 2.97
N GLU A 10 -0.48 7.01 3.53
CA GLU A 10 0.14 7.12 4.85
C GLU A 10 -0.72 6.49 5.92
N GLU A 11 -2.02 6.69 5.86
CA GLU A 11 -2.94 6.07 6.79
C GLU A 11 -2.92 4.55 6.67
N LEU A 12 -2.86 4.03 5.45
CA LEU A 12 -2.76 2.59 5.23
C LEU A 12 -1.46 2.02 5.77
N LEU A 13 -0.36 2.76 5.64
CA LEU A 13 0.91 2.35 6.22
C LEU A 13 0.82 2.27 7.74
N TYR A 14 0.19 3.26 8.35
CA TYR A 14 -0.01 3.27 9.80
C TYR A 14 -0.83 2.07 10.25
N LYS A 15 -1.93 1.80 9.55
CA LYS A 15 -2.78 0.65 9.86
C LYS A 15 -2.01 -0.66 9.70
N SER A 16 -1.20 -0.76 8.66
CA SER A 16 -0.38 -1.95 8.41
C SER A 16 0.61 -2.20 9.54
N HIS A 17 1.19 -1.13 10.07
CA HIS A 17 2.09 -1.22 11.21
C HIS A 17 1.35 -1.74 12.44
N SER A 18 0.17 -1.19 12.72
CA SER A 18 -0.65 -1.61 13.85
C SER A 18 -1.09 -3.06 13.77
N LEU A 19 -1.34 -3.54 12.55
CA LEU A 19 -1.76 -4.92 12.32
C LEU A 19 -0.59 -5.90 12.23
N GLY A 20 0.64 -5.39 12.22
CA GLY A 20 1.82 -6.23 12.11
C GLY A 20 2.06 -6.80 10.72
N ILE A 21 1.49 -6.18 9.68
CA ILE A 21 1.60 -6.67 8.30
C ILE A 21 2.46 -5.76 7.42
N LYS A 22 3.20 -4.86 8.01
CA LYS A 22 3.97 -3.88 7.27
C LYS A 22 5.01 -4.51 6.34
N ASP A 23 5.72 -5.53 6.82
CA ASP A 23 6.72 -6.22 6.01
C ASP A 23 6.07 -6.91 4.82
N GLU A 24 4.95 -7.57 5.06
CA GLU A 24 4.20 -8.25 4.02
C GLU A 24 3.66 -7.24 3.00
N LEU A 25 3.18 -6.10 3.49
CA LEU A 25 2.71 -5.02 2.64
C LEU A 25 3.80 -4.57 1.66
N TRP A 26 5.01 -4.33 2.16
CA TRP A 26 6.11 -3.88 1.31
C TRP A 26 6.54 -4.93 0.29
N LYS A 27 6.47 -6.20 0.64
CA LYS A 27 6.73 -7.28 -0.32
C LYS A 27 5.76 -7.25 -1.47
N VAL A 28 4.47 -7.07 -1.17
CA VAL A 28 3.44 -6.98 -2.21
C VAL A 28 3.62 -5.71 -3.03
N VAL A 29 3.95 -4.59 -2.40
CA VAL A 29 4.22 -3.34 -3.11
C VAL A 29 5.35 -3.52 -4.11
N GLU A 30 6.44 -4.16 -3.71
CA GLU A 30 7.55 -4.42 -4.62
C GLU A 30 7.14 -5.27 -5.80
N GLN A 31 6.36 -6.32 -5.54
CA GLN A 31 5.89 -7.20 -6.59
C GLN A 31 5.00 -6.47 -7.59
N LEU A 32 4.07 -5.66 -7.08
CA LEU A 32 3.18 -4.90 -7.94
C LEU A 32 3.94 -3.93 -8.83
N ARG A 33 4.96 -3.28 -8.29
CA ARG A 33 5.75 -2.32 -9.05
C ARG A 33 6.69 -3.00 -10.06
N LYS A 34 7.07 -4.24 -9.81
CA LYS A 34 7.82 -5.02 -10.79
C LYS A 34 6.94 -5.37 -11.98
N ASP A 35 5.68 -5.75 -11.70
CA ASP A 35 4.75 -6.12 -12.75
C ASP A 35 4.28 -4.90 -13.55
N ASP A 36 4.19 -3.74 -12.88
CA ASP A 36 3.76 -2.50 -13.51
C ASP A 36 4.69 -1.37 -13.11
N PRO A 37 5.74 -1.09 -13.90
CA PRO A 37 6.71 -0.03 -13.57
C PRO A 37 6.11 1.37 -13.52
N PHE A 38 4.94 1.57 -14.11
CA PHE A 38 4.28 2.87 -14.13
C PHE A 38 3.37 3.10 -12.93
N LEU A 39 3.19 2.07 -12.12
CA LEU A 39 2.37 2.17 -10.92
C LEU A 39 3.05 3.07 -9.88
N THR A 40 2.33 4.07 -9.38
CA THR A 40 2.89 4.95 -8.35
C THR A 40 2.99 4.21 -7.04
N ILE A 41 3.87 4.70 -6.16
CA ILE A 41 4.05 4.09 -4.85
C ILE A 41 2.74 4.13 -4.05
N HIS A 42 1.97 5.20 -4.15
CA HIS A 42 0.71 5.35 -3.43
C HIS A 42 -0.33 4.34 -3.90
N GLU A 43 -0.45 4.17 -5.22
CA GLU A 43 -1.35 3.17 -5.79
C GLU A 43 -0.92 1.75 -5.41
N ALA A 44 0.38 1.50 -5.42
CA ALA A 44 0.89 0.19 -5.04
C ALA A 44 0.57 -0.14 -3.58
N ILE A 45 0.71 0.84 -2.69
CA ILE A 45 0.39 0.67 -1.28
C ILE A 45 -1.10 0.36 -1.10
N GLU A 46 -1.97 1.08 -1.78
CA GLU A 46 -3.40 0.86 -1.72
C GLU A 46 -3.76 -0.56 -2.19
N LYS A 47 -3.26 -0.95 -3.33
CA LYS A 47 -3.53 -2.28 -3.88
C LYS A 47 -2.98 -3.39 -2.99
N ALA A 48 -1.77 -3.20 -2.48
CA ALA A 48 -1.14 -4.16 -1.59
C ALA A 48 -1.96 -4.33 -0.31
N TYR A 49 -2.40 -3.23 0.28
CA TYR A 49 -3.20 -3.26 1.50
C TYR A 49 -4.49 -4.05 1.29
N TYR A 50 -5.22 -3.76 0.23
CA TYR A 50 -6.45 -4.48 -0.07
C TYR A 50 -6.20 -5.95 -0.38
N THR A 51 -5.10 -6.27 -1.03
CA THR A 51 -4.74 -7.65 -1.34
C THR A 51 -4.51 -8.45 -0.06
N ILE A 52 -3.84 -7.87 0.91
CA ILE A 52 -3.49 -8.54 2.15
C ILE A 52 -4.68 -8.64 3.09
N THR A 53 -5.50 -7.60 3.16
CA THR A 53 -6.60 -7.51 4.14
C THR A 53 -7.92 -8.07 3.64
N ASN A 54 -8.03 -8.39 2.39
CA ASN A 54 -9.26 -8.96 1.84
C ASN A 54 -9.32 -10.47 2.04
#